data_3566ca3c3cff68de0266c3d40f60977d
#
_entry.id   3566ca3c3cff68de0266c3d40f60977d
#
_cell.length_a   1.000
_cell.length_b   1.000
_cell.length_c   1.000
_cell.angle_alpha   90.00
_cell.angle_beta   90.00
_cell.angle_gamma   90.00
#
_symmetry.space_group_name_H-M   'P 1'
#
loop_
_entity.id
_entity.type
_entity.pdbx_description
1 polymer ?
#
loop_
_entity_poly.entity_id
_entity_poly.type
_entity_poly.pdbx_seq_one_letter_code
_entity_poly.pdbx_strand_id
1 'polypeptide(L)'
;TIFIGGGTPSILSLSQLERLLSIVRENVDLSKIIEYTIESNPGSLTRDKLELMRAAGLNRLSIGLQASQDHLLRFLERIHTYDDFLESYRLARLVGFENINIDLMFAFQGQTLEDWKETLERVVYLVPDHISAYSLIIEEGTRFFKMYEEGSLTDYDEDAYIDMYRYTIDYLAEKGYSQYEISNFAKEGKECRH
;
A
#
# COMPACT_ATOMS: atom_id res chain seq x y z
N THR A 1 -2.56 -15.66 11.41
CA THR A 1 -2.87 -14.49 10.59
C THR A 1 -3.68 -14.88 9.36
N ILE A 2 -4.43 -13.92 8.78
CA ILE A 2 -5.07 -14.03 7.48
C ILE A 2 -4.69 -12.81 6.66
N PHE A 3 -4.29 -13.04 5.42
CA PHE A 3 -3.97 -11.97 4.47
C PHE A 3 -4.75 -12.20 3.17
N ILE A 4 -5.64 -11.26 2.82
CA ILE A 4 -6.40 -11.29 1.57
C ILE A 4 -5.69 -10.36 0.59
N GLY A 5 -4.99 -10.94 -0.36
CA GLY A 5 -4.20 -10.26 -1.37
C GLY A 5 -4.32 -10.94 -2.73
N GLY A 6 -3.41 -10.56 -3.65
CA GLY A 6 -3.36 -11.10 -5.01
C GLY A 6 -4.33 -10.38 -5.95
N GLY A 7 -3.83 -9.45 -6.72
CA GLY A 7 -4.62 -8.50 -7.49
C GLY A 7 -5.18 -7.40 -6.60
N THR A 8 -6.48 -7.13 -6.66
CA THR A 8 -7.09 -6.05 -5.86
C THR A 8 -8.40 -6.52 -5.24
N PRO A 9 -8.36 -7.16 -4.05
CA PRO A 9 -9.58 -7.69 -3.40
C PRO A 9 -10.67 -6.63 -3.17
N SER A 10 -10.29 -5.38 -2.94
CA SER A 10 -11.24 -4.28 -2.72
C SER A 10 -12.08 -3.90 -3.95
N ILE A 11 -11.75 -4.41 -5.14
CA ILE A 11 -12.53 -4.19 -6.37
C ILE A 11 -13.83 -5.02 -6.40
N LEU A 12 -13.89 -6.09 -5.62
CA LEU A 12 -15.08 -6.90 -5.49
C LEU A 12 -16.29 -6.03 -5.15
N SER A 13 -17.46 -6.37 -5.73
CA SER A 13 -18.72 -5.74 -5.31
C SER A 13 -19.00 -6.04 -3.84
N LEU A 14 -19.87 -5.25 -3.21
CA LEU A 14 -20.21 -5.45 -1.79
C LEU A 14 -20.68 -6.88 -1.52
N SER A 15 -21.53 -7.43 -2.40
CA SER A 15 -22.06 -8.80 -2.28
C SER A 15 -20.98 -9.88 -2.48
N GLN A 16 -20.02 -9.66 -3.38
CA GLN A 16 -18.90 -10.58 -3.57
C GLN A 16 -17.95 -10.55 -2.38
N LEU A 17 -17.67 -9.37 -1.85
CA LEU A 17 -16.84 -9.20 -0.65
C LEU A 17 -17.51 -9.85 0.56
N GLU A 18 -18.80 -9.64 0.76
CA GLU A 18 -19.59 -10.28 1.82
C GLU A 18 -19.51 -11.81 1.72
N ARG A 19 -19.68 -12.36 0.52
CA ARG A 19 -19.56 -13.80 0.29
C ARG A 19 -18.15 -14.31 0.62
N LEU A 20 -17.09 -13.61 0.18
CA LEU A 20 -15.71 -13.98 0.49
C LEU A 20 -15.50 -14.02 2.02
N LEU A 21 -15.89 -12.97 2.71
CA LEU A 21 -15.71 -12.84 4.16
C LEU A 21 -16.54 -13.87 4.94
N SER A 22 -17.74 -14.22 4.44
CA SER A 22 -18.57 -15.30 5.02
C SER A 22 -17.90 -16.66 4.88
N ILE A 23 -17.33 -16.98 3.70
CA ILE A 23 -16.59 -18.24 3.50
C ILE A 23 -15.40 -18.32 4.46
N VAL A 24 -14.63 -17.23 4.64
CA VAL A 24 -13.52 -17.21 5.59
C VAL A 24 -14.04 -17.51 7.02
N ARG A 25 -15.08 -16.81 7.45
CA ARG A 25 -15.68 -16.99 8.80
C ARG A 25 -16.22 -18.39 9.05
N GLU A 26 -16.77 -19.05 8.03
CA GLU A 26 -17.33 -20.41 8.13
C GLU A 26 -16.23 -21.49 8.23
N ASN A 27 -15.04 -21.23 7.70
CA ASN A 27 -13.97 -22.22 7.59
C ASN A 27 -12.76 -21.95 8.50
N VAL A 28 -12.69 -20.78 9.15
CA VAL A 28 -11.56 -20.39 9.99
C VAL A 28 -12.05 -19.93 11.35
N ASP A 29 -11.41 -20.42 12.41
CA ASP A 29 -11.64 -19.93 13.77
C ASP A 29 -11.01 -18.54 13.96
N LEU A 30 -11.79 -17.49 13.69
CA LEU A 30 -11.33 -16.11 13.77
C LEU A 30 -10.93 -15.68 15.19
N SER A 31 -11.34 -16.39 16.24
CA SER A 31 -10.96 -16.07 17.62
C SER A 31 -9.47 -16.24 17.89
N LYS A 32 -8.78 -17.00 17.05
CA LYS A 32 -7.32 -17.24 17.12
C LYS A 32 -6.51 -16.34 16.19
N ILE A 33 -7.18 -15.52 15.39
CA ILE A 33 -6.53 -14.66 14.41
C ILE A 33 -6.15 -13.33 15.06
N ILE A 34 -4.85 -13.07 15.14
CA ILE A 34 -4.32 -11.82 15.72
C ILE A 34 -4.22 -10.69 14.69
N GLU A 35 -4.06 -11.05 13.40
CA GLU A 35 -4.03 -10.09 12.29
C GLU A 35 -4.83 -10.62 11.11
N TYR A 36 -5.80 -9.82 10.66
CA TYR A 36 -6.62 -10.08 9.49
C TYR A 36 -6.55 -8.86 8.57
N THR A 37 -5.78 -9.00 7.49
CA THR A 37 -5.41 -7.95 6.54
C THR A 37 -6.14 -8.14 5.20
N ILE A 38 -6.45 -7.03 4.55
CA ILE A 38 -6.87 -6.99 3.14
C ILE A 38 -6.11 -5.91 2.39
N GLU A 39 -5.67 -6.23 1.17
CA GLU A 39 -5.12 -5.27 0.21
C GLU A 39 -6.23 -4.49 -0.48
N SER A 40 -5.96 -3.22 -0.74
CA SER A 40 -6.92 -2.32 -1.36
C SER A 40 -6.26 -1.24 -2.20
N ASN A 41 -6.98 -0.81 -3.23
CA ASN A 41 -6.62 0.38 -4.00
C ASN A 41 -7.54 1.55 -3.65
N PRO A 42 -7.00 2.79 -3.61
CA PRO A 42 -7.79 4.00 -3.50
C PRO A 42 -8.93 4.05 -4.54
N GLY A 43 -10.04 4.68 -4.20
CA GLY A 43 -11.22 4.77 -5.06
C GLY A 43 -12.09 3.51 -5.12
N SER A 44 -11.56 2.34 -4.70
CA SER A 44 -12.35 1.09 -4.59
C SER A 44 -12.97 0.89 -3.20
N LEU A 45 -12.57 1.68 -2.21
CA LEU A 45 -13.01 1.64 -0.84
C LEU A 45 -14.23 2.56 -0.63
N THR A 46 -15.39 1.97 -0.41
CA THR A 46 -16.60 2.69 0.01
C THR A 46 -16.82 2.49 1.51
N ARG A 47 -17.62 3.38 2.12
CA ARG A 47 -17.99 3.25 3.55
C ARG A 47 -18.58 1.87 3.84
N ASP A 48 -19.55 1.40 3.03
CA ASP A 48 -20.24 0.12 3.24
C ASP A 48 -19.25 -1.06 3.19
N LYS A 49 -18.29 -1.04 2.25
CA LYS A 49 -17.24 -2.07 2.19
C LYS A 49 -16.34 -2.06 3.43
N LEU A 50 -15.92 -0.88 3.86
CA LEU A 50 -15.06 -0.74 5.05
C LEU A 50 -15.79 -1.18 6.33
N GLU A 51 -17.06 -0.80 6.49
CA GLU A 51 -17.91 -1.25 7.59
C GLU A 51 -18.11 -2.77 7.57
N LEU A 52 -18.36 -3.36 6.39
CA LEU A 52 -18.43 -4.81 6.22
C LEU A 52 -17.13 -5.51 6.60
N MET A 53 -15.98 -4.99 6.15
CA MET A 53 -14.65 -5.52 6.50
C MET A 53 -14.43 -5.49 8.01
N ARG A 54 -14.73 -4.36 8.67
CA ARG A 54 -14.62 -4.24 10.13
C ARG A 54 -15.54 -5.22 10.87
N ALA A 55 -16.79 -5.32 10.44
CA ALA A 55 -17.77 -6.25 11.03
C ALA A 55 -17.35 -7.72 10.85
N ALA A 56 -16.62 -8.04 9.79
CA ALA A 56 -16.07 -9.38 9.55
C ALA A 56 -14.78 -9.68 10.36
N GLY A 57 -14.26 -8.71 11.13
CA GLY A 57 -13.09 -8.89 11.99
C GLY A 57 -11.76 -8.45 11.38
N LEU A 58 -11.75 -7.84 10.18
CA LEU A 58 -10.52 -7.27 9.63
C LEU A 58 -10.02 -6.15 10.55
N ASN A 59 -8.76 -6.22 10.92
CA ASN A 59 -8.12 -5.29 11.85
C ASN A 59 -6.90 -4.56 11.25
N ARG A 60 -6.47 -4.95 10.05
CA ARG A 60 -5.40 -4.26 9.29
C ARG A 60 -5.85 -4.04 7.84
N LEU A 61 -5.53 -2.85 7.29
CA LEU A 61 -5.81 -2.47 5.91
C LEU A 61 -4.50 -2.06 5.22
N SER A 62 -4.22 -2.60 4.03
CA SER A 62 -3.11 -2.13 3.18
C SER A 62 -3.67 -1.34 2.02
N ILE A 63 -3.20 -0.09 1.82
CA ILE A 63 -3.69 0.81 0.77
C ILE A 63 -2.55 1.16 -0.18
N GLY A 64 -2.69 0.78 -1.44
CA GLY A 64 -1.70 1.02 -2.47
C GLY A 64 -1.72 2.44 -3.02
N LEU A 65 -1.02 3.39 -2.37
CA LEU A 65 -0.84 4.74 -2.88
C LEU A 65 0.15 4.80 -4.03
N GLN A 66 1.33 4.22 -3.84
CA GLN A 66 2.49 4.14 -4.73
C GLN A 66 3.28 5.46 -4.84
N ALA A 67 2.66 6.58 -5.20
CA ALA A 67 3.28 7.91 -5.27
C ALA A 67 2.25 8.99 -4.92
N SER A 68 2.70 10.18 -4.51
CA SER A 68 1.79 11.29 -4.19
C SER A 68 1.59 12.27 -5.35
N GLN A 69 2.33 12.13 -6.44
CA GLN A 69 2.23 12.96 -7.63
C GLN A 69 1.40 12.24 -8.70
N ASP A 70 0.34 12.89 -9.17
CA ASP A 70 -0.58 12.28 -10.14
C ASP A 70 0.07 11.92 -11.48
N HIS A 71 1.14 12.62 -11.90
CA HIS A 71 1.87 12.25 -13.11
C HIS A 71 2.63 10.93 -12.94
N LEU A 72 3.17 10.66 -11.76
CA LEU A 72 3.82 9.39 -11.43
C LEU A 72 2.81 8.26 -11.28
N LEU A 73 1.64 8.53 -10.68
CA LEU A 73 0.53 7.57 -10.63
C LEU A 73 0.09 7.16 -12.04
N ARG A 74 -0.04 8.14 -12.97
CA ARG A 74 -0.35 7.85 -14.38
C ARG A 74 0.72 7.02 -15.07
N PHE A 75 2.02 7.27 -14.79
CA PHE A 75 3.11 6.44 -15.29
C PHE A 75 2.99 5.00 -14.81
N LEU A 76 2.66 4.80 -13.54
CA LEU A 76 2.43 3.47 -12.93
C LEU A 76 1.07 2.87 -13.29
N GLU A 77 0.33 3.45 -14.25
CA GLU A 77 -1.00 3.02 -14.71
C GLU A 77 -2.04 2.94 -13.59
N ARG A 78 -1.86 3.76 -12.55
CA ARG A 78 -2.86 3.86 -11.48
C ARG A 78 -4.05 4.70 -11.94
N ILE A 79 -5.25 4.19 -11.65
CA ILE A 79 -6.52 4.85 -12.04
C ILE A 79 -6.97 5.89 -11.00
N HIS A 80 -6.35 5.89 -9.81
CA HIS A 80 -6.65 6.81 -8.73
C HIS A 80 -5.68 8.01 -8.72
N THR A 81 -6.13 9.09 -8.12
CA THR A 81 -5.34 10.27 -7.80
C THR A 81 -4.90 10.28 -6.34
N TYR A 82 -4.04 11.21 -5.97
CA TYR A 82 -3.68 11.42 -4.56
C TYR A 82 -4.91 11.83 -3.71
N ASP A 83 -5.84 12.61 -4.27
CA ASP A 83 -7.07 12.99 -3.56
C ASP A 83 -8.00 11.80 -3.31
N ASP A 84 -8.14 10.86 -4.27
CA ASP A 84 -8.87 9.61 -4.08
C ASP A 84 -8.26 8.76 -2.96
N PHE A 85 -6.94 8.76 -2.84
CA PHE A 85 -6.26 8.10 -1.74
C PHE A 85 -6.55 8.78 -0.40
N LEU A 86 -6.47 10.11 -0.32
CA LEU A 86 -6.79 10.84 0.91
C LEU A 86 -8.21 10.58 1.40
N GLU A 87 -9.17 10.56 0.48
CA GLU A 87 -10.56 10.24 0.80
C GLU A 87 -10.68 8.81 1.35
N SER A 88 -10.09 7.83 0.65
CA SER A 88 -10.09 6.43 1.07
C SER A 88 -9.44 6.22 2.44
N TYR A 89 -8.29 6.86 2.68
CA TYR A 89 -7.57 6.80 3.95
C TYR A 89 -8.39 7.40 5.11
N ARG A 90 -8.95 8.60 4.92
CA ARG A 90 -9.80 9.27 5.92
C ARG A 90 -11.04 8.43 6.25
N LEU A 91 -11.65 7.85 5.22
CA LEU A 91 -12.83 7.00 5.38
C LEU A 91 -12.49 5.73 6.17
N ALA A 92 -11.35 5.09 5.90
CA ALA A 92 -10.88 3.93 6.65
C ALA A 92 -10.65 4.27 8.14
N ARG A 93 -10.02 5.41 8.44
CA ARG A 93 -9.86 5.89 9.83
C ARG A 93 -11.21 6.16 10.49
N LEU A 94 -12.15 6.80 9.79
CA LEU A 94 -13.49 7.11 10.31
C LEU A 94 -14.28 5.86 10.67
N VAL A 95 -14.13 4.78 9.90
CA VAL A 95 -14.77 3.48 10.16
C VAL A 95 -14.05 2.68 11.26
N GLY A 96 -12.90 3.16 11.75
CA GLY A 96 -12.19 2.58 12.90
C GLY A 96 -11.07 1.59 12.55
N PHE A 97 -10.48 1.69 11.37
CA PHE A 97 -9.21 1.00 11.12
C PHE A 97 -8.07 1.72 11.87
N GLU A 98 -7.50 1.06 12.88
CA GLU A 98 -6.39 1.56 13.70
C GLU A 98 -5.02 1.04 13.25
N ASN A 99 -4.99 0.10 12.30
CA ASN A 99 -3.77 -0.41 11.69
C ASN A 99 -3.88 -0.30 10.16
N ILE A 100 -3.26 0.76 9.61
CA ILE A 100 -3.25 1.02 8.17
C ILE A 100 -1.81 1.05 7.68
N ASN A 101 -1.54 0.20 6.70
CA ASN A 101 -0.34 0.25 5.88
C ASN A 101 -0.58 1.09 4.63
N ILE A 102 0.43 1.84 4.22
CA ILE A 102 0.48 2.54 2.94
C ILE A 102 1.63 1.96 2.12
N ASP A 103 1.30 1.44 0.92
CA ASP A 103 2.29 0.91 -0.01
C ASP A 103 2.80 2.03 -0.92
N LEU A 104 4.11 2.18 -1.01
CA LEU A 104 4.82 3.19 -1.78
C LEU A 104 5.83 2.54 -2.72
N MET A 105 6.02 3.15 -3.88
CA MET A 105 7.03 2.75 -4.85
C MET A 105 8.04 3.86 -5.07
N PHE A 106 9.32 3.49 -5.14
CA PHE A 106 10.41 4.41 -5.41
C PHE A 106 11.38 3.87 -6.48
N ALA A 107 12.26 4.73 -6.96
CA ALA A 107 13.31 4.41 -7.93
C ALA A 107 12.76 3.80 -9.24
N PHE A 108 11.77 4.45 -9.84
CA PHE A 108 11.28 4.12 -11.17
C PHE A 108 11.43 5.32 -12.13
N GLN A 109 11.41 5.03 -13.42
CA GLN A 109 11.62 6.04 -14.44
C GLN A 109 10.68 7.25 -14.29
N GLY A 110 11.25 8.44 -14.33
CA GLY A 110 10.52 9.72 -14.22
C GLY A 110 10.33 10.22 -12.80
N GLN A 111 10.68 9.44 -11.78
CA GLN A 111 10.65 9.88 -10.38
C GLN A 111 11.99 10.50 -9.98
N THR A 112 11.97 11.68 -9.39
CA THR A 112 13.13 12.34 -8.80
C THR A 112 13.25 12.06 -7.30
N LEU A 113 14.41 12.32 -6.71
CA LEU A 113 14.59 12.24 -5.26
C LEU A 113 13.67 13.23 -4.52
N GLU A 114 13.41 14.38 -5.10
CA GLU A 114 12.50 15.39 -4.54
C GLU A 114 11.04 14.89 -4.55
N ASP A 115 10.59 14.25 -5.62
CA ASP A 115 9.27 13.61 -5.67
C ASP A 115 9.11 12.54 -4.59
N TRP A 116 10.18 11.77 -4.37
CA TRP A 116 10.19 10.74 -3.33
C TRP A 116 10.13 11.33 -1.92
N LYS A 117 10.93 12.37 -1.65
CA LYS A 117 10.89 13.10 -0.38
C LYS A 117 9.50 13.67 -0.11
N GLU A 118 8.90 14.35 -1.10
CA GLU A 118 7.55 14.89 -0.99
C GLU A 118 6.51 13.79 -0.69
N THR A 119 6.63 12.62 -1.35
CA THR A 119 5.75 11.48 -1.10
C THR A 119 5.86 11.02 0.35
N LEU A 120 7.07 10.84 0.87
CA LEU A 120 7.28 10.43 2.27
C LEU A 120 6.75 11.47 3.27
N GLU A 121 6.99 12.76 3.02
CA GLU A 121 6.49 13.85 3.87
C GLU A 121 4.95 13.85 3.93
N ARG A 122 4.29 13.77 2.79
CA ARG A 122 2.83 13.72 2.69
C ARG A 122 2.24 12.50 3.39
N VAL A 123 2.88 11.34 3.26
CA VAL A 123 2.44 10.09 3.89
C VAL A 123 2.65 10.13 5.40
N VAL A 124 3.81 10.56 5.86
CA VAL A 124 4.11 10.67 7.30
C VAL A 124 3.16 11.67 7.99
N TYR A 125 2.77 12.76 7.31
CA TYR A 125 1.79 13.72 7.82
C TYR A 125 0.43 13.08 8.13
N LEU A 126 0.05 12.00 7.46
CA LEU A 126 -1.18 11.23 7.73
C LEU A 126 -1.07 10.30 8.94
N VAL A 127 0.15 10.14 9.49
CA VAL A 127 0.43 9.32 10.67
C VAL A 127 -0.02 7.86 10.49
N PRO A 128 0.30 7.16 9.38
CA PRO A 128 -0.05 5.75 9.24
C PRO A 128 0.64 4.89 10.33
N ASP A 129 0.22 3.66 10.47
CA ASP A 129 0.81 2.73 11.44
C ASP A 129 1.99 1.97 10.84
N HIS A 130 1.95 1.79 9.54
CA HIS A 130 2.92 1.02 8.77
C HIS A 130 3.12 1.64 7.38
N ILE A 131 4.32 1.53 6.84
CA ILE A 131 4.68 1.96 5.48
C ILE A 131 5.47 0.83 4.83
N SER A 132 5.03 0.38 3.65
CA SER A 132 5.83 -0.48 2.78
C SER A 132 6.41 0.39 1.66
N ALA A 133 7.74 0.39 1.52
CA ALA A 133 8.44 1.15 0.49
C ALA A 133 9.34 0.20 -0.32
N TYR A 134 9.03 0.01 -1.58
CA TYR A 134 9.73 -0.93 -2.47
C TYR A 134 9.93 -0.32 -3.87
N SER A 135 10.93 -0.83 -4.60
CA SER A 135 11.18 -0.42 -5.98
C SER A 135 10.29 -1.16 -6.97
N LEU A 136 10.12 -0.58 -8.15
CA LEU A 136 9.45 -1.25 -9.26
C LEU A 136 10.28 -2.46 -9.73
N ILE A 137 9.67 -3.64 -9.69
CA ILE A 137 10.23 -4.85 -10.29
C ILE A 137 9.57 -5.04 -11.66
N ILE A 138 10.38 -5.17 -12.70
CA ILE A 138 9.90 -5.42 -14.06
C ILE A 138 9.74 -6.92 -14.25
N GLU A 139 8.50 -7.39 -14.20
CA GLU A 139 8.18 -8.81 -14.33
C GLU A 139 7.80 -9.17 -15.78
N GLU A 140 8.28 -10.33 -16.24
CA GLU A 140 7.96 -10.88 -17.56
C GLU A 140 6.42 -11.01 -17.75
N GLY A 141 5.96 -10.68 -18.95
CA GLY A 141 4.53 -10.71 -19.30
C GLY A 141 3.75 -9.44 -18.92
N THR A 142 4.37 -8.48 -18.23
CA THR A 142 3.78 -7.18 -17.91
C THR A 142 3.99 -6.16 -19.04
N ARG A 143 3.23 -5.04 -19.00
CA ARG A 143 3.46 -3.94 -19.93
C ARG A 143 4.83 -3.29 -19.70
N PHE A 144 5.26 -3.13 -18.46
CA PHE A 144 6.59 -2.59 -18.16
C PHE A 144 7.70 -3.46 -18.74
N PHE A 145 7.53 -4.78 -18.74
CA PHE A 145 8.48 -5.67 -19.39
C PHE A 145 8.54 -5.45 -20.91
N LYS A 146 7.40 -5.26 -21.58
CA LYS A 146 7.37 -4.92 -23.01
C LYS A 146 8.04 -3.58 -23.30
N MET A 147 7.78 -2.56 -22.49
CA MET A 147 8.42 -1.25 -22.61
C MET A 147 9.94 -1.35 -22.43
N TYR A 148 10.39 -2.22 -21.53
CA TYR A 148 11.81 -2.51 -21.31
C TYR A 148 12.43 -3.20 -22.53
N GLU A 149 11.80 -4.25 -23.08
CA GLU A 149 12.26 -4.92 -24.30
C GLU A 149 12.30 -3.98 -25.53
N GLU A 150 11.35 -3.05 -25.63
CA GLU A 150 11.29 -2.02 -26.68
C GLU A 150 12.27 -0.85 -26.47
N GLY A 151 12.98 -0.82 -25.34
CA GLY A 151 13.92 0.25 -24.98
C GLY A 151 13.25 1.60 -24.62
N SER A 152 11.94 1.60 -24.37
CA SER A 152 11.19 2.79 -23.92
C SER A 152 11.14 2.93 -22.41
N LEU A 153 11.47 1.87 -21.68
CA LEU A 153 11.70 1.85 -20.25
C LEU A 153 13.16 1.45 -20.00
N THR A 154 13.86 2.23 -19.17
CA THR A 154 15.22 1.90 -18.72
C THR A 154 15.16 1.36 -17.29
N ASP A 155 16.14 0.55 -16.92
CA ASP A 155 16.37 0.24 -15.53
C ASP A 155 16.55 1.54 -14.71
N TYR A 156 16.24 1.46 -13.44
CA TYR A 156 16.47 2.58 -12.52
C TYR A 156 17.99 2.85 -12.40
N ASP A 157 18.34 4.09 -12.16
CA ASP A 157 19.70 4.50 -11.81
C ASP A 157 20.03 3.93 -10.41
N GLU A 158 21.07 3.08 -10.34
CA GLU A 158 21.48 2.44 -9.08
C GLU A 158 21.87 3.46 -8.00
N ASP A 159 22.51 4.56 -8.37
CA ASP A 159 22.90 5.62 -7.42
C ASP A 159 21.63 6.33 -6.90
N ALA A 160 20.69 6.65 -7.77
CA ALA A 160 19.41 7.24 -7.36
C ALA A 160 18.59 6.28 -6.47
N TYR A 161 18.61 4.97 -6.76
CA TYR A 161 17.98 3.97 -5.89
C TYR A 161 18.59 3.98 -4.48
N ILE A 162 19.93 3.96 -4.40
CA ILE A 162 20.65 3.94 -3.13
C ILE A 162 20.35 5.20 -2.32
N ASP A 163 20.33 6.36 -2.98
CA ASP A 163 20.05 7.65 -2.32
C ASP A 163 18.60 7.71 -1.80
N MET A 164 17.62 7.28 -2.59
CA MET A 164 16.22 7.20 -2.17
C MET A 164 16.03 6.21 -1.00
N TYR A 165 16.66 5.05 -1.09
CA TYR A 165 16.54 4.02 -0.05
C TYR A 165 17.18 4.48 1.28
N ARG A 166 18.38 5.07 1.25
CA ARG A 166 19.03 5.63 2.44
C ARG A 166 18.19 6.73 3.06
N TYR A 167 17.72 7.67 2.22
CA TYR A 167 16.81 8.72 2.69
C TYR A 167 15.57 8.15 3.36
N THR A 168 14.97 7.09 2.81
CA THR A 168 13.80 6.43 3.38
C THR A 168 14.08 5.93 4.80
N ILE A 169 15.19 5.21 4.99
CA ILE A 169 15.58 4.65 6.29
C ILE A 169 15.76 5.78 7.32
N ASP A 170 16.57 6.78 6.96
CA ASP A 170 16.93 7.86 7.88
C ASP A 170 15.69 8.71 8.23
N TYR A 171 14.91 9.10 7.23
CA TYR A 171 13.72 9.93 7.41
C TYR A 171 12.62 9.23 8.21
N LEU A 172 12.31 7.99 7.89
CA LEU A 172 11.28 7.23 8.60
C LEU A 172 11.70 6.92 10.04
N ALA A 173 12.98 6.62 10.29
CA ALA A 173 13.50 6.45 11.65
C ALA A 173 13.35 7.73 12.48
N GLU A 174 13.67 8.91 11.91
CA GLU A 174 13.45 10.21 12.57
C GLU A 174 11.97 10.45 12.92
N LYS A 175 11.05 9.94 12.09
CA LYS A 175 9.60 10.09 12.28
C LYS A 175 8.97 8.97 13.13
N GLY A 176 9.80 8.09 13.73
CA GLY A 176 9.35 7.05 14.66
C GLY A 176 8.85 5.77 14.00
N TYR A 177 9.26 5.51 12.76
CA TYR A 177 9.03 4.24 12.08
C TYR A 177 10.33 3.43 12.06
N SER A 178 10.32 2.25 12.67
CA SER A 178 11.46 1.34 12.65
C SER A 178 11.41 0.43 11.43
N GLN A 179 12.51 0.33 10.70
CA GLN A 179 12.66 -0.70 9.67
C GLN A 179 12.80 -2.06 10.36
N TYR A 180 11.97 -3.04 10.00
CA TYR A 180 12.05 -4.39 10.56
C TYR A 180 12.24 -5.48 9.49
N GLU A 181 12.08 -5.09 8.23
CA GLU A 181 12.32 -5.90 7.05
C GLU A 181 12.74 -4.97 5.90
N ILE A 182 13.31 -5.47 4.80
CA ILE A 182 13.94 -4.66 3.73
C ILE A 182 13.05 -3.52 3.25
N SER A 183 11.76 -3.81 3.04
CA SER A 183 10.79 -2.84 2.47
C SER A 183 9.77 -2.33 3.47
N ASN A 184 9.82 -2.76 4.73
CA ASN A 184 8.75 -2.51 5.68
C ASN A 184 9.20 -1.72 6.90
N PHE A 185 8.42 -0.67 7.19
CA PHE A 185 8.65 0.27 8.27
C PHE A 185 7.38 0.40 9.11
N ALA A 186 7.49 0.32 10.41
CA ALA A 186 6.34 0.34 11.31
C ALA A 186 6.59 1.18 12.56
N LYS A 187 5.52 1.72 13.12
CA LYS A 187 5.51 2.16 14.52
C LYS A 187 5.63 0.96 15.45
N GLU A 188 6.13 1.18 16.65
CA GLU A 188 6.28 0.13 17.66
C GLU A 188 4.98 -0.67 17.84
N GLY A 189 5.08 -2.00 17.72
CA GLY A 189 3.95 -2.94 17.84
C GLY A 189 2.97 -2.95 16.67
N LYS A 190 3.33 -2.31 15.53
CA LYS A 190 2.52 -2.24 14.30
C LYS A 190 3.15 -2.99 13.12
N GLU A 191 4.20 -3.79 13.39
CA GLU A 191 4.81 -4.66 12.40
C GLU A 191 3.76 -5.65 11.85
N CYS A 192 3.83 -5.92 10.53
CA CYS A 192 2.98 -6.92 9.91
C CYS A 192 3.30 -8.31 10.47
N ARG A 193 2.28 -9.07 10.80
CA ARG A 193 2.41 -10.41 11.40
C ARG A 193 2.26 -11.56 10.40
N HIS A 194 2.02 -11.19 9.14
CA HIS A 194 1.87 -12.15 8.04
C HIS A 194 3.22 -12.66 7.57
#